data_49e4706f4e026e645dfa782f9ea72449
#
_entry.id   49e4706f4e026e645dfa782f9ea72449
#
_cell.length_a   1.000
_cell.length_b   1.000
_cell.length_c   1.000
_cell.angle_alpha   90.00
_cell.angle_beta   90.00
_cell.angle_gamma   90.00
#
_symmetry.space_group_name_H-M   'P 1'
#
loop_
_entity.id
_entity.type
_entity.pdbx_description
1 polymer ?
#
loop_
_entity_poly.entity_id
_entity_poly.type
_entity_poly.pdbx_seq_one_letter_code
_entity_poly.pdbx_strand_id
1 'polypeptide(L)'
;MTNATIMPLTPVIGGEIEGIDLATPISDAEASFIRQALLDHHVVFLRNQALDHEQHKAVGNLFGELVKVPFVESVPCHPEIFEIIKLPEERDVYNFGGNWHTDMTYMQEPALVSILYGAEVPTSGGDTMFASLEDSYDALSSGMQQLLEGLTGVHTADRSYGKAGKFASDTIADEGMDVRPSEDAAKQIEHPVVRTHPETGRKALYVNPNFTFHFKDMSEDEKNKLFKQN
;
A
#
# COMPACT_ATOMS: atom_id res chain seq x y z
N MET A 1 24.80 17.63 -8.14
CA MET A 1 23.56 17.80 -8.93
C MET A 1 23.27 16.45 -9.54
N THR A 2 22.04 15.97 -9.41
CA THR A 2 21.64 14.71 -10.06
C THR A 2 21.27 14.99 -11.53
N ASN A 3 21.46 13.99 -12.40
CA ASN A 3 20.97 14.00 -13.79
C ASN A 3 19.54 13.40 -13.88
N ALA A 4 18.91 13.14 -12.74
CA ALA A 4 17.59 12.56 -12.68
C ALA A 4 16.54 13.47 -13.32
N THR A 5 15.64 12.89 -14.07
CA THR A 5 14.46 13.54 -14.64
C THR A 5 13.20 12.76 -14.27
N ILE A 6 12.06 13.43 -14.31
CA ILE A 6 10.77 12.79 -14.10
C ILE A 6 9.81 13.12 -15.23
N MET A 7 9.09 12.10 -15.70
CA MET A 7 8.04 12.21 -16.69
C MET A 7 6.70 11.82 -16.04
N PRO A 8 5.72 12.73 -15.95
CA PRO A 8 4.38 12.37 -15.49
C PRO A 8 3.74 11.33 -16.42
N LEU A 9 3.18 10.28 -15.84
CA LEU A 9 2.48 9.22 -16.59
C LEU A 9 1.00 9.56 -16.83
N THR A 10 0.40 10.28 -15.88
CA THR A 10 -0.95 10.82 -15.99
C THR A 10 -0.99 12.26 -15.46
N PRO A 11 -2.06 13.02 -15.71
CA PRO A 11 -2.18 14.38 -15.14
C PRO A 11 -2.31 14.42 -13.62
N VAL A 12 -2.66 13.31 -12.98
CA VAL A 12 -3.06 13.25 -11.56
C VAL A 12 -2.06 12.45 -10.72
N ILE A 13 -1.65 11.29 -11.20
CA ILE A 13 -0.87 10.31 -10.42
C ILE A 13 0.12 9.58 -11.32
N GLY A 14 1.26 9.25 -10.77
CA GLY A 14 2.30 8.47 -11.43
C GLY A 14 3.36 9.30 -12.12
N GLY A 15 4.63 9.03 -11.78
CA GLY A 15 5.80 9.61 -12.43
C GLY A 15 6.85 8.55 -12.73
N GLU A 16 7.46 8.61 -13.92
CA GLU A 16 8.60 7.76 -14.27
C GLU A 16 9.89 8.54 -14.09
N ILE A 17 10.79 8.02 -13.24
CA ILE A 17 12.08 8.60 -12.94
C ILE A 17 13.15 7.93 -13.83
N GLU A 18 13.93 8.74 -14.51
CA GLU A 18 15.09 8.31 -15.29
C GLU A 18 16.38 8.90 -14.73
N GLY A 19 17.51 8.28 -15.04
CA GLY A 19 18.85 8.77 -14.69
C GLY A 19 19.32 8.42 -13.28
N ILE A 20 18.62 7.52 -12.58
CA ILE A 20 19.04 6.95 -11.28
C ILE A 20 19.19 5.43 -11.43
N ASP A 21 20.32 4.90 -11.00
CA ASP A 21 20.57 3.47 -10.86
C ASP A 21 20.57 3.11 -9.36
N LEU A 22 19.50 2.46 -8.93
CA LEU A 22 19.30 2.05 -7.54
C LEU A 22 20.23 0.92 -7.09
N ALA A 23 20.91 0.25 -8.03
CA ALA A 23 21.94 -0.75 -7.72
C ALA A 23 23.27 -0.13 -7.24
N THR A 24 23.41 1.19 -7.34
CA THR A 24 24.57 1.94 -6.84
C THR A 24 24.24 2.73 -5.59
N PRO A 25 25.23 3.17 -4.79
CA PRO A 25 24.98 4.04 -3.66
C PRO A 25 24.25 5.33 -4.08
N ILE A 26 23.06 5.53 -3.50
CA ILE A 26 22.20 6.67 -3.81
C ILE A 26 22.73 7.90 -3.07
N SER A 27 22.98 8.97 -3.80
CA SER A 27 23.40 10.25 -3.20
C SER A 27 22.23 10.98 -2.51
N ASP A 28 22.54 11.90 -1.58
CA ASP A 28 21.52 12.72 -0.92
C ASP A 28 20.66 13.54 -1.91
N ALA A 29 21.24 13.94 -3.03
CA ALA A 29 20.53 14.66 -4.08
C ALA A 29 19.52 13.76 -4.81
N GLU A 30 19.88 12.52 -5.08
CA GLU A 30 18.98 11.52 -5.68
C GLU A 30 17.89 11.08 -4.71
N ALA A 31 18.25 10.85 -3.45
CA ALA A 31 17.28 10.54 -2.40
C ALA A 31 16.24 11.65 -2.25
N SER A 32 16.68 12.91 -2.19
CA SER A 32 15.81 14.07 -2.14
C SER A 32 14.92 14.20 -3.38
N PHE A 33 15.46 13.91 -4.55
CA PHE A 33 14.72 13.93 -5.81
C PHE A 33 13.61 12.85 -5.82
N ILE A 34 13.95 11.60 -5.46
CA ILE A 34 12.96 10.50 -5.38
C ILE A 34 11.84 10.84 -4.38
N ARG A 35 12.22 11.37 -3.20
CA ARG A 35 11.22 11.76 -2.19
C ARG A 35 10.29 12.85 -2.69
N GLN A 36 10.82 13.91 -3.29
CA GLN A 36 10.00 14.99 -3.84
C GLN A 36 9.10 14.48 -4.98
N ALA A 37 9.63 13.66 -5.87
CA ALA A 37 8.88 13.03 -6.94
C ALA A 37 7.70 12.20 -6.40
N LEU A 38 7.92 11.44 -5.32
CA LEU A 38 6.86 10.67 -4.66
C LEU A 38 5.77 11.57 -4.07
N LEU A 39 6.15 12.67 -3.43
CA LEU A 39 5.19 13.64 -2.86
C LEU A 39 4.35 14.34 -3.95
N ASP A 40 4.96 14.61 -5.11
CA ASP A 40 4.30 15.32 -6.20
C ASP A 40 3.42 14.38 -7.07
N HIS A 41 3.79 13.10 -7.18
CA HIS A 41 3.16 12.15 -8.10
C HIS A 41 2.49 10.95 -7.42
N HIS A 42 2.59 10.80 -6.08
CA HIS A 42 2.00 9.74 -5.24
C HIS A 42 2.54 8.33 -5.48
N VAL A 43 2.90 7.99 -6.70
CA VAL A 43 3.60 6.76 -7.08
C VAL A 43 4.66 7.07 -8.11
N VAL A 44 5.84 6.49 -7.97
CA VAL A 44 6.95 6.67 -8.91
C VAL A 44 7.47 5.33 -9.38
N PHE A 45 7.95 5.30 -10.62
CA PHE A 45 8.48 4.12 -11.27
C PHE A 45 9.91 4.39 -11.70
N LEU A 46 10.80 3.44 -11.40
CA LEU A 46 12.16 3.41 -11.89
C LEU A 46 12.34 2.10 -12.67
N ARG A 47 12.44 2.19 -13.98
CA ARG A 47 12.52 1.00 -14.83
C ARG A 47 13.93 0.46 -14.95
N ASN A 48 14.03 -0.79 -15.41
CA ASN A 48 15.30 -1.46 -15.73
C ASN A 48 16.30 -1.52 -14.56
N GLN A 49 15.77 -1.63 -13.34
CA GLN A 49 16.59 -1.81 -12.14
C GLN A 49 16.89 -3.30 -11.94
N ALA A 50 18.13 -3.61 -11.51
CA ALA A 50 18.53 -4.96 -11.13
C ALA A 50 19.05 -4.92 -9.69
N LEU A 51 18.18 -5.25 -8.74
CA LEU A 51 18.44 -5.11 -7.30
C LEU A 51 18.59 -6.46 -6.64
N ASP A 52 19.59 -6.59 -5.77
CA ASP A 52 19.58 -7.61 -4.72
C ASP A 52 18.75 -7.13 -3.50
N HIS A 53 18.57 -8.01 -2.51
CA HIS A 53 17.78 -7.69 -1.33
C HIS A 53 18.38 -6.55 -0.48
N GLU A 54 19.70 -6.43 -0.40
CA GLU A 54 20.34 -5.36 0.36
C GLU A 54 20.18 -4.00 -0.34
N GLN A 55 20.28 -3.97 -1.68
CA GLN A 55 20.02 -2.79 -2.49
C GLN A 55 18.54 -2.38 -2.39
N HIS A 56 17.61 -3.35 -2.43
CA HIS A 56 16.18 -3.09 -2.24
C HIS A 56 15.89 -2.46 -0.87
N LYS A 57 16.49 -3.01 0.20
CA LYS A 57 16.39 -2.43 1.56
C LYS A 57 17.05 -1.04 1.64
N ALA A 58 18.16 -0.83 0.95
CA ALA A 58 18.81 0.48 0.92
C ALA A 58 17.90 1.58 0.35
N VAL A 59 17.10 1.25 -0.68
CA VAL A 59 16.07 2.16 -1.20
C VAL A 59 15.00 2.44 -0.15
N GLY A 60 14.54 1.41 0.57
CA GLY A 60 13.56 1.58 1.65
C GLY A 60 14.05 2.50 2.76
N ASN A 61 15.32 2.37 3.15
CA ASN A 61 15.94 3.19 4.20
C ASN A 61 16.00 4.69 3.86
N LEU A 62 15.80 5.10 2.59
CA LEU A 62 15.67 6.52 2.23
C LEU A 62 14.40 7.15 2.83
N PHE A 63 13.40 6.34 3.16
CA PHE A 63 12.11 6.81 3.66
C PHE A 63 11.94 6.65 5.16
N GLY A 64 12.75 5.83 5.79
CA GLY A 64 12.70 5.58 7.23
C GLY A 64 13.11 4.17 7.62
N GLU A 65 12.78 3.77 8.84
CA GLU A 65 13.01 2.44 9.35
C GLU A 65 12.14 1.41 8.60
N LEU A 66 12.77 0.31 8.21
CA LEU A 66 12.06 -0.79 7.54
C LEU A 66 11.20 -1.55 8.55
N VAL A 67 10.02 -1.97 8.12
CA VAL A 67 9.10 -2.72 8.96
C VAL A 67 8.84 -4.11 8.38
N LYS A 68 8.68 -5.09 9.27
CA LYS A 68 8.20 -6.42 8.88
C LYS A 68 6.69 -6.38 8.65
N VAL A 69 6.23 -6.89 7.49
CA VAL A 69 4.81 -7.08 7.24
C VAL A 69 4.30 -8.26 8.07
N PRO A 70 3.32 -8.09 8.96
CA PRO A 70 2.78 -9.20 9.73
C PRO A 70 1.92 -10.12 8.86
N PHE A 71 1.78 -11.37 9.31
CA PHE A 71 0.92 -12.40 8.71
C PHE A 71 1.37 -12.93 7.35
N VAL A 72 2.53 -12.51 6.86
CA VAL A 72 3.15 -13.02 5.63
C VAL A 72 4.57 -13.47 5.95
N GLU A 73 4.99 -14.60 5.38
CA GLU A 73 6.37 -15.06 5.56
C GLU A 73 7.34 -14.17 4.80
N SER A 74 8.43 -13.85 5.46
CA SER A 74 9.48 -13.02 4.90
C SER A 74 10.52 -13.87 4.18
N VAL A 75 11.26 -13.26 3.27
CA VAL A 75 12.45 -13.86 2.65
C VAL A 75 13.45 -14.25 3.74
N PRO A 76 14.06 -15.45 3.70
CA PRO A 76 15.07 -15.85 4.66
C PRO A 76 16.20 -14.81 4.79
N CYS A 77 16.55 -14.47 6.04
CA CYS A 77 17.54 -13.43 6.38
C CYS A 77 17.15 -11.97 6.04
N HIS A 78 15.97 -11.72 5.45
CA HIS A 78 15.47 -10.39 5.10
C HIS A 78 14.03 -10.20 5.62
N PRO A 79 13.84 -10.01 6.93
CA PRO A 79 12.51 -9.99 7.56
C PRO A 79 11.61 -8.84 7.09
N GLU A 80 12.16 -7.83 6.45
CA GLU A 80 11.46 -6.67 5.89
C GLU A 80 10.97 -6.88 4.45
N ILE A 81 11.40 -7.99 3.81
CA ILE A 81 11.04 -8.34 2.44
C ILE A 81 10.15 -9.58 2.44
N PHE A 82 9.08 -9.55 1.68
CA PHE A 82 8.28 -10.74 1.37
C PHE A 82 8.04 -10.82 -0.13
N GLU A 83 7.85 -12.02 -0.64
CA GLU A 83 7.62 -12.27 -2.05
C GLU A 83 6.11 -12.31 -2.33
N ILE A 84 5.70 -11.65 -3.40
CA ILE A 84 4.34 -11.77 -3.96
C ILE A 84 4.47 -12.65 -5.19
N ILE A 85 4.10 -13.91 -5.03
CA ILE A 85 4.24 -14.92 -6.09
C ILE A 85 2.85 -15.29 -6.59
N LYS A 86 2.67 -15.33 -7.90
CA LYS A 86 1.53 -15.91 -8.59
C LYS A 86 2.03 -17.00 -9.53
N LEU A 87 1.69 -18.26 -9.23
CA LEU A 87 2.09 -19.40 -10.05
C LEU A 87 1.15 -19.56 -11.26
N PRO A 88 1.64 -20.07 -12.41
CA PRO A 88 0.81 -20.24 -13.62
C PRO A 88 -0.38 -21.19 -13.41
N GLU A 89 -0.26 -22.14 -12.49
CA GLU A 89 -1.28 -23.17 -12.19
C GLU A 89 -2.34 -22.68 -11.21
N GLU A 90 -2.10 -21.50 -10.56
CA GLU A 90 -3.03 -20.96 -9.59
C GLU A 90 -4.34 -20.50 -10.25
N ARG A 91 -5.45 -20.80 -9.57
CA ARG A 91 -6.77 -20.34 -10.02
C ARG A 91 -6.85 -18.81 -9.94
N ASP A 92 -7.52 -18.20 -10.93
CA ASP A 92 -7.75 -16.74 -11.00
C ASP A 92 -8.66 -16.20 -9.89
N VAL A 93 -9.08 -17.04 -8.95
CA VAL A 93 -10.09 -16.68 -7.93
C VAL A 93 -9.54 -15.74 -6.85
N TYR A 94 -8.24 -15.79 -6.58
CA TYR A 94 -7.63 -15.00 -5.51
C TYR A 94 -6.30 -14.39 -5.96
N ASN A 95 -6.29 -13.10 -6.22
CA ASN A 95 -5.05 -12.34 -6.34
C ASN A 95 -4.74 -11.66 -5.00
N PHE A 96 -3.48 -11.79 -4.54
CA PHE A 96 -2.99 -10.99 -3.43
C PHE A 96 -3.05 -9.51 -3.83
N GLY A 97 -3.60 -8.66 -2.97
CA GLY A 97 -3.79 -7.25 -3.30
C GLY A 97 -4.90 -6.95 -4.32
N GLY A 98 -5.73 -7.93 -4.71
CA GLY A 98 -6.76 -7.77 -5.76
C GLY A 98 -7.96 -6.88 -5.41
N ASN A 99 -8.03 -6.31 -4.20
CA ASN A 99 -9.03 -5.34 -3.79
C ASN A 99 -8.38 -3.98 -3.57
N TRP A 100 -9.11 -2.88 -3.76
CA TRP A 100 -8.64 -1.55 -3.37
C TRP A 100 -8.29 -1.50 -1.89
N HIS A 101 -7.07 -1.09 -1.57
CA HIS A 101 -6.57 -0.98 -0.21
C HIS A 101 -5.44 0.05 -0.12
N THR A 102 -5.15 0.44 1.09
CA THR A 102 -3.90 1.08 1.48
C THR A 102 -3.19 0.10 2.41
N ASP A 103 -1.92 -0.14 2.18
CA ASP A 103 -1.15 -1.11 2.93
C ASP A 103 -1.13 -0.80 4.42
N MET A 104 -1.18 -1.85 5.22
CA MET A 104 -0.92 -1.84 6.67
C MET A 104 -1.77 -0.86 7.49
N THR A 105 -2.94 -0.41 7.00
CA THR A 105 -3.82 0.49 7.77
C THR A 105 -4.35 -0.13 9.05
N TYR A 106 -4.18 -1.42 9.23
CA TYR A 106 -4.45 -2.17 10.46
C TYR A 106 -3.31 -2.10 11.49
N MET A 107 -2.25 -1.34 11.23
CA MET A 107 -1.17 -1.06 12.16
C MET A 107 -1.37 0.29 12.85
N GLN A 108 -0.91 0.40 14.10
CA GLN A 108 -0.96 1.68 14.83
C GLN A 108 -0.12 2.76 14.13
N GLU A 109 1.03 2.35 13.61
CA GLU A 109 1.94 3.14 12.80
C GLU A 109 2.13 2.45 11.45
N PRO A 110 1.29 2.77 10.44
CA PRO A 110 1.42 2.21 9.10
C PRO A 110 2.72 2.65 8.44
N ALA A 111 3.28 1.80 7.58
CA ALA A 111 4.44 2.16 6.79
C ALA A 111 4.18 3.42 5.94
N LEU A 112 5.19 4.28 5.82
CA LEU A 112 5.10 5.53 5.04
C LEU A 112 4.98 5.25 3.54
N VAL A 113 5.74 4.27 3.04
CA VAL A 113 5.75 3.82 1.64
C VAL A 113 5.87 2.32 1.55
N SER A 114 5.37 1.76 0.45
CA SER A 114 5.65 0.39 0.00
C SER A 114 6.51 0.45 -1.26
N ILE A 115 7.52 -0.42 -1.34
CA ILE A 115 8.41 -0.52 -2.50
C ILE A 115 8.24 -1.90 -3.11
N LEU A 116 7.71 -1.94 -4.33
CA LEU A 116 7.50 -3.17 -5.07
C LEU A 116 8.58 -3.31 -6.14
N TYR A 117 9.35 -4.40 -6.08
CA TYR A 117 10.34 -4.77 -7.08
C TYR A 117 9.82 -5.90 -7.96
N GLY A 118 9.67 -5.63 -9.26
CA GLY A 118 9.25 -6.63 -10.23
C GLY A 118 10.42 -7.52 -10.64
N ALA A 119 10.60 -8.64 -9.93
CA ALA A 119 11.67 -9.60 -10.23
C ALA A 119 11.35 -10.44 -11.48
N GLU A 120 10.11 -10.95 -11.57
CA GLU A 120 9.59 -11.64 -12.74
C GLU A 120 8.17 -11.13 -13.00
N VAL A 121 7.94 -10.55 -14.18
CA VAL A 121 6.67 -9.92 -14.53
C VAL A 121 6.19 -10.51 -15.86
N PRO A 122 4.91 -10.94 -15.96
CA PRO A 122 4.35 -11.46 -17.19
C PRO A 122 4.31 -10.38 -18.29
N THR A 123 4.32 -10.79 -19.54
CA THR A 123 4.23 -9.88 -20.71
C THR A 123 2.86 -9.21 -20.84
N SER A 124 1.83 -9.75 -20.17
CA SER A 124 0.47 -9.22 -20.17
C SER A 124 -0.27 -9.71 -18.92
N GLY A 125 -1.16 -8.86 -18.39
CA GLY A 125 -1.89 -9.12 -17.14
C GLY A 125 -1.07 -8.84 -15.89
N GLY A 126 -1.70 -8.95 -14.72
CA GLY A 126 -1.09 -8.65 -13.44
C GLY A 126 -0.87 -7.15 -13.18
N ASP A 127 -1.61 -6.30 -13.88
CA ASP A 127 -1.49 -4.85 -13.73
C ASP A 127 -1.83 -4.38 -12.30
N THR A 128 -1.04 -3.43 -11.79
CA THR A 128 -1.33 -2.75 -10.53
C THR A 128 -1.98 -1.40 -10.83
N MET A 129 -3.14 -1.16 -10.23
CA MET A 129 -3.86 0.11 -10.35
C MET A 129 -3.65 0.96 -9.08
N PHE A 130 -3.53 2.26 -9.28
CA PHE A 130 -3.36 3.24 -8.20
C PHE A 130 -4.45 4.31 -8.26
N ALA A 131 -4.86 4.82 -7.10
CA ALA A 131 -5.76 5.96 -6.96
C ALA A 131 -5.24 6.92 -5.90
N SER A 132 -5.37 8.22 -6.15
CA SER A 132 -4.99 9.25 -5.18
C SER A 132 -6.07 9.38 -4.10
N LEU A 133 -5.69 9.18 -2.85
CA LEU A 133 -6.57 9.40 -1.70
C LEU A 133 -6.78 10.90 -1.43
N GLU A 134 -5.84 11.75 -1.83
CA GLU A 134 -5.95 13.21 -1.72
C GLU A 134 -6.97 13.74 -2.72
N ASP A 135 -6.85 13.37 -4.00
CA ASP A 135 -7.83 13.79 -5.01
C ASP A 135 -9.21 13.18 -4.78
N SER A 136 -9.26 11.97 -4.20
CA SER A 136 -10.52 11.36 -3.77
C SER A 136 -11.22 12.20 -2.69
N TYR A 137 -10.47 12.80 -1.76
CA TYR A 137 -11.01 13.72 -0.77
C TYR A 137 -11.43 15.04 -1.43
N ASP A 138 -10.60 15.61 -2.28
CA ASP A 138 -10.86 16.90 -2.95
C ASP A 138 -12.09 16.85 -3.88
N ALA A 139 -12.39 15.67 -4.45
CA ALA A 139 -13.56 15.45 -5.29
C ALA A 139 -14.89 15.39 -4.50
N LEU A 140 -14.84 15.30 -3.17
CA LEU A 140 -16.04 15.28 -2.34
C LEU A 140 -16.67 16.66 -2.23
N SER A 141 -18.00 16.73 -2.13
CA SER A 141 -18.69 17.98 -1.77
C SER A 141 -18.25 18.49 -0.40
N SER A 142 -18.30 19.80 -0.17
CA SER A 142 -17.93 20.40 1.11
C SER A 142 -18.73 19.83 2.31
N GLY A 143 -20.01 19.49 2.10
CA GLY A 143 -20.82 18.85 3.12
C GLY A 143 -20.33 17.45 3.48
N MET A 144 -19.89 16.67 2.47
CA MET A 144 -19.32 15.34 2.70
C MET A 144 -17.94 15.44 3.37
N GLN A 145 -17.10 16.38 2.94
CA GLN A 145 -15.82 16.64 3.59
C GLN A 145 -16.00 16.95 5.09
N GLN A 146 -16.92 17.87 5.42
CA GLN A 146 -17.23 18.21 6.82
C GLN A 146 -17.75 17.01 7.63
N LEU A 147 -18.59 16.17 7.02
CA LEU A 147 -19.10 14.97 7.68
C LEU A 147 -17.96 14.00 8.01
N LEU A 148 -17.05 13.75 7.05
CA LEU A 148 -16.00 12.75 7.18
C LEU A 148 -14.84 13.19 8.08
N GLU A 149 -14.53 14.47 8.15
CA GLU A 149 -13.43 15.01 8.99
C GLU A 149 -13.59 14.73 10.49
N GLY A 150 -14.83 14.53 10.96
CA GLY A 150 -15.09 14.21 12.37
C GLY A 150 -15.10 12.71 12.67
N LEU A 151 -14.98 11.85 11.65
CA LEU A 151 -15.13 10.42 11.82
C LEU A 151 -13.81 9.71 12.10
N THR A 152 -13.90 8.63 12.86
CA THR A 152 -12.81 7.68 13.10
C THR A 152 -13.15 6.34 12.46
N GLY A 153 -12.27 5.87 11.59
CA GLY A 153 -12.33 4.52 11.01
C GLY A 153 -11.67 3.51 11.94
N VAL A 154 -12.28 2.36 12.11
CA VAL A 154 -11.71 1.21 12.82
C VAL A 154 -11.24 0.21 11.78
N HIS A 155 -9.96 -0.09 11.79
CA HIS A 155 -9.28 -0.96 10.83
C HIS A 155 -8.89 -2.28 11.48
N THR A 156 -8.93 -3.35 10.70
CA THR A 156 -8.51 -4.69 11.14
C THR A 156 -7.99 -5.49 9.95
N ALA A 157 -7.08 -6.39 10.21
CA ALA A 157 -6.57 -7.37 9.23
C ALA A 157 -7.40 -8.68 9.19
N ASP A 158 -8.41 -8.83 10.06
CA ASP A 158 -9.13 -10.07 10.31
C ASP A 158 -9.74 -10.69 9.04
N ARG A 159 -10.35 -9.86 8.18
CA ARG A 159 -10.98 -10.33 6.94
C ARG A 159 -10.00 -11.00 5.96
N SER A 160 -8.74 -10.57 5.99
CA SER A 160 -7.69 -11.12 5.13
C SER A 160 -6.88 -12.19 5.85
N TYR A 161 -6.36 -11.89 7.03
CA TYR A 161 -5.35 -12.67 7.74
C TYR A 161 -5.84 -13.30 9.05
N GLY A 162 -7.12 -13.16 9.39
CA GLY A 162 -7.73 -13.84 10.55
C GLY A 162 -7.86 -15.34 10.33
N LYS A 163 -8.09 -16.10 11.42
CA LYS A 163 -8.26 -17.57 11.38
C LYS A 163 -9.44 -18.05 10.50
N ALA A 164 -10.38 -17.17 10.20
CA ALA A 164 -11.48 -17.40 9.26
C ALA A 164 -11.45 -16.41 8.08
N GLY A 165 -10.34 -15.70 7.90
CA GLY A 165 -10.16 -14.70 6.86
C GLY A 165 -9.98 -15.32 5.47
N LYS A 166 -9.88 -14.44 4.46
CA LYS A 166 -9.77 -14.83 3.05
C LYS A 166 -8.62 -15.81 2.78
N PHE A 167 -7.50 -15.66 3.47
CA PHE A 167 -6.29 -16.48 3.30
C PHE A 167 -6.17 -17.63 4.33
N ALA A 168 -7.24 -17.94 5.07
CA ALA A 168 -7.25 -19.02 6.06
C ALA A 168 -7.54 -20.40 5.49
N SER A 169 -7.91 -20.50 4.20
CA SER A 169 -8.29 -21.76 3.56
C SER A 169 -7.06 -22.59 3.18
N ASP A 170 -7.09 -23.89 3.49
CA ASP A 170 -6.04 -24.85 3.09
C ASP A 170 -5.85 -24.92 1.56
N THR A 171 -6.85 -24.48 0.79
CA THR A 171 -6.77 -24.42 -0.68
C THR A 171 -5.90 -23.27 -1.19
N ILE A 172 -5.53 -22.32 -0.33
CA ILE A 172 -4.65 -21.19 -0.66
C ILE A 172 -3.20 -21.47 -0.23
N ALA A 173 -2.98 -22.41 0.68
CA ALA A 173 -1.65 -22.81 1.13
C ALA A 173 -0.77 -23.44 0.02
N ASP A 174 -1.35 -23.87 -1.09
CA ASP A 174 -0.64 -24.36 -2.29
C ASP A 174 -0.38 -23.26 -3.33
N GLU A 175 -0.79 -22.02 -3.04
CA GLU A 175 -0.57 -20.85 -3.90
C GLU A 175 0.70 -20.14 -3.42
N GLY A 176 1.54 -19.63 -4.35
CA GLY A 176 2.90 -19.17 -4.13
C GLY A 176 3.16 -18.18 -2.97
N MET A 177 2.11 -17.69 -2.27
CA MET A 177 2.21 -16.82 -1.11
C MET A 177 2.11 -17.59 0.21
N ASP A 178 3.11 -17.49 1.07
CA ASP A 178 3.06 -18.04 2.45
C ASP A 178 2.38 -17.04 3.40
N VAL A 179 1.06 -17.10 3.48
CA VAL A 179 0.25 -16.33 4.42
C VAL A 179 0.03 -17.14 5.69
N ARG A 180 0.23 -16.51 6.85
CA ARG A 180 0.09 -17.11 8.18
C ARG A 180 -1.09 -16.53 8.95
N PRO A 181 -2.30 -17.13 8.83
CA PRO A 181 -3.48 -16.65 9.53
C PRO A 181 -3.29 -16.63 11.04
N SER A 182 -3.64 -15.51 11.70
CA SER A 182 -3.40 -15.27 13.12
C SER A 182 -4.63 -14.67 13.81
N GLU A 183 -4.81 -14.98 15.09
CA GLU A 183 -5.78 -14.30 15.95
C GLU A 183 -5.41 -12.83 16.17
N ASP A 184 -4.12 -12.48 16.09
CA ASP A 184 -3.66 -11.10 16.19
C ASP A 184 -4.19 -10.20 15.04
N ALA A 185 -4.58 -10.79 13.91
CA ALA A 185 -5.19 -10.07 12.80
C ALA A 185 -6.54 -9.44 13.17
N ALA A 186 -7.22 -9.95 14.19
CA ALA A 186 -8.48 -9.41 14.70
C ALA A 186 -8.32 -8.14 15.55
N LYS A 187 -7.10 -7.72 15.85
CA LYS A 187 -6.85 -6.44 16.53
C LYS A 187 -7.45 -5.29 15.74
N GLN A 188 -8.11 -4.39 16.46
CA GLN A 188 -8.74 -3.21 15.90
C GLN A 188 -7.88 -1.98 16.19
N ILE A 189 -7.63 -1.19 15.17
CA ILE A 189 -6.84 0.05 15.23
C ILE A 189 -7.68 1.21 14.72
N GLU A 190 -7.64 2.32 15.41
CA GLU A 190 -8.39 3.53 15.08
C GLU A 190 -7.52 4.51 14.30
N HIS A 191 -8.03 5.01 13.16
CA HIS A 191 -7.44 6.11 12.40
C HIS A 191 -8.50 7.16 12.03
N PRO A 192 -8.15 8.44 11.94
CA PRO A 192 -9.04 9.42 11.34
C PRO A 192 -9.43 9.02 9.91
N VAL A 193 -10.71 9.18 9.55
CA VAL A 193 -11.21 8.93 8.18
C VAL A 193 -10.55 9.89 7.19
N VAL A 194 -10.32 11.13 7.61
CA VAL A 194 -9.55 12.12 6.86
C VAL A 194 -8.24 12.37 7.58
N ARG A 195 -7.12 12.02 6.93
CA ARG A 195 -5.76 12.27 7.44
C ARG A 195 -5.12 13.43 6.69
N THR A 196 -4.38 14.25 7.42
CA THR A 196 -3.50 15.24 6.81
C THR A 196 -2.13 14.62 6.57
N HIS A 197 -1.64 14.68 5.35
CA HIS A 197 -0.31 14.18 5.01
C HIS A 197 0.75 15.05 5.71
N PRO A 198 1.70 14.44 6.45
CA PRO A 198 2.59 15.22 7.34
C PRO A 198 3.55 16.15 6.60
N GLU A 199 3.87 15.87 5.35
CA GLU A 199 4.83 16.66 4.56
C GLU A 199 4.15 17.63 3.60
N THR A 200 3.07 17.19 2.92
CA THR A 200 2.36 18.06 1.95
C THR A 200 1.30 18.93 2.58
N GLY A 201 0.80 18.56 3.76
CA GLY A 201 -0.33 19.22 4.41
C GLY A 201 -1.69 18.96 3.73
N ARG A 202 -1.72 18.20 2.63
CA ARG A 202 -2.97 17.84 1.94
C ARG A 202 -3.77 16.82 2.74
N LYS A 203 -5.08 16.90 2.64
CA LYS A 203 -6.01 15.95 3.27
C LYS A 203 -6.23 14.75 2.35
N ALA A 204 -6.26 13.57 2.92
CA ALA A 204 -6.44 12.31 2.22
C ALA A 204 -7.56 11.48 2.86
N LEU A 205 -8.32 10.80 2.05
CA LEU A 205 -9.40 9.90 2.48
C LEU A 205 -8.82 8.56 2.91
N TYR A 206 -8.62 8.38 4.22
CA TYR A 206 -7.89 7.23 4.78
C TYR A 206 -8.82 6.09 5.18
N VAL A 207 -9.60 5.59 4.21
CA VAL A 207 -10.48 4.42 4.33
C VAL A 207 -10.35 3.54 3.10
N ASN A 208 -10.53 2.23 3.29
CA ASN A 208 -10.51 1.28 2.19
C ASN A 208 -11.42 0.07 2.48
N PRO A 209 -11.98 -0.58 1.46
CA PRO A 209 -12.91 -1.69 1.63
C PRO A 209 -12.27 -2.95 2.22
N ASN A 210 -10.94 -3.08 2.15
CA ASN A 210 -10.23 -4.28 2.58
C ASN A 210 -10.05 -4.31 4.11
N PHE A 211 -9.58 -3.21 4.69
CA PHE A 211 -9.19 -3.15 6.11
C PHE A 211 -10.09 -2.28 6.97
N THR A 212 -10.82 -1.30 6.43
CA THR A 212 -11.76 -0.51 7.23
C THR A 212 -12.98 -1.38 7.58
N PHE A 213 -13.11 -1.69 8.87
CA PHE A 213 -14.15 -2.59 9.36
C PHE A 213 -15.46 -1.86 9.64
N HIS A 214 -15.42 -0.75 10.38
CA HIS A 214 -16.54 0.13 10.65
C HIS A 214 -16.05 1.54 11.01
N PHE A 215 -16.99 2.47 11.17
CA PHE A 215 -16.72 3.75 11.80
C PHE A 215 -17.03 3.66 13.30
N LYS A 216 -16.19 4.28 14.11
CA LYS A 216 -16.38 4.34 15.56
C LYS A 216 -17.74 4.97 15.87
N ASP A 217 -18.42 4.41 16.87
CA ASP A 217 -19.72 4.87 17.36
C ASP A 217 -20.88 4.85 16.33
N MET A 218 -20.69 4.18 15.18
CA MET A 218 -21.73 3.95 14.18
C MET A 218 -22.24 2.50 14.23
N SER A 219 -23.54 2.35 14.02
CA SER A 219 -24.19 1.05 13.85
C SER A 219 -23.81 0.41 12.50
N GLU A 220 -23.98 -0.90 12.40
CA GLU A 220 -23.77 -1.64 11.14
C GLU A 220 -24.65 -1.11 9.99
N ASP A 221 -25.90 -0.70 10.31
CA ASP A 221 -26.83 -0.15 9.31
C ASP A 221 -26.36 1.22 8.77
N GLU A 222 -25.83 2.08 9.63
CA GLU A 222 -25.30 3.39 9.24
C GLU A 222 -24.04 3.22 8.39
N LYS A 223 -23.13 2.35 8.81
CA LYS A 223 -21.95 1.96 8.04
C LYS A 223 -22.33 1.47 6.65
N ASN A 224 -23.27 0.52 6.57
CA ASN A 224 -23.69 -0.07 5.29
C ASN A 224 -24.31 0.96 4.34
N LYS A 225 -24.97 1.99 4.85
CA LYS A 225 -25.50 3.10 4.04
C LYS A 225 -24.39 3.98 3.48
N LEU A 226 -23.33 4.22 4.23
CA LEU A 226 -22.18 5.01 3.79
C LEU A 226 -21.29 4.25 2.78
N PHE A 227 -21.07 2.94 2.97
CA PHE A 227 -20.22 2.13 2.10
C PHE A 227 -20.92 1.57 0.85
N LYS A 228 -22.25 1.46 0.84
CA LYS A 228 -23.01 0.89 -0.29
C LYS A 228 -23.44 1.92 -1.36
N GLN A 229 -23.07 3.17 -1.23
CA GLN A 229 -23.44 4.22 -2.19
C GLN A 229 -22.43 4.39 -3.33
N ASN A 230 -21.50 3.42 -3.50
CA ASN A 230 -20.56 3.42 -4.62
C ASN A 230 -20.67 2.13 -5.42
#